data_29d59264345445000f1abe1fb1d6280c
#
_entry.id   29d59264345445000f1abe1fb1d6280c
#
_cell.length_a   1.000
_cell.length_b   1.000
_cell.length_c   1.000
_cell.angle_alpha   90.00
_cell.angle_beta   90.00
_cell.angle_gamma   90.00
#
_symmetry.space_group_name_H-M   'P 1'
#
loop_
_entity.id
_entity.type
_entity.pdbx_description
1 polymer ?
#
loop_
_entity_poly.entity_id
_entity_poly.type
_entity_poly.pdbx_seq_one_letter_code
_entity_poly.pdbx_strand_id
1 'polypeptide(L)'
;MYLFDTDIITNIFKKRPSPGLLTRLTDVPRKKQHISTVTISEIVYGAYKSDRPEYHLSNLQNILLPAVNILGFDSKAAYVCGRIRAELEKAGTPLALADLEIASIAIANDLILVTGNTRHFSRVSRLIVENWIENNTPV
;
A
#
# COMPACT_ATOMS: atom_id res chain seq x y z
N MET A 1 -3.74 13.12 -1.87
CA MET A 1 -2.97 12.12 -2.60
C MET A 1 -2.91 10.82 -1.83
N TYR A 2 -2.69 9.72 -2.52
CA TYR A 2 -2.88 8.38 -1.95
C TYR A 2 -1.68 7.51 -2.19
N LEU A 3 -1.35 6.68 -1.19
CA LEU A 3 -0.36 5.61 -1.29
C LEU A 3 -1.12 4.28 -1.16
N PHE A 4 -0.99 3.42 -2.17
CA PHE A 4 -1.66 2.12 -2.15
C PHE A 4 -0.78 1.06 -1.51
N ASP A 5 -1.33 0.38 -0.49
CA ASP A 5 -0.69 -0.77 0.13
C ASP A 5 -0.68 -1.95 -0.84
N THR A 6 0.16 -2.91 -0.58
CA THR A 6 0.34 -4.09 -1.43
C THR A 6 -0.95 -4.87 -1.65
N ASP A 7 -1.81 -5.00 -0.62
CA ASP A 7 -3.07 -5.72 -0.72
C ASP A 7 -4.06 -5.06 -1.69
N ILE A 8 -4.01 -3.73 -1.83
CA ILE A 8 -4.81 -3.00 -2.82
C ILE A 8 -4.40 -3.41 -4.23
N ILE A 9 -3.09 -3.44 -4.49
CA ILE A 9 -2.57 -3.81 -5.80
C ILE A 9 -2.89 -5.27 -6.12
N THR A 10 -2.72 -6.15 -5.15
CA THR A 10 -3.07 -7.56 -5.29
C THR A 10 -4.56 -7.71 -5.64
N ASN A 11 -5.43 -6.92 -5.01
CA ASN A 11 -6.86 -6.97 -5.29
C ASN A 11 -7.20 -6.53 -6.71
N ILE A 12 -6.53 -5.50 -7.24
CA ILE A 12 -6.74 -5.00 -8.61
C ILE A 12 -6.53 -6.12 -9.63
N PHE A 13 -5.54 -6.98 -9.41
CA PHE A 13 -5.19 -8.05 -10.34
C PHE A 13 -5.89 -9.38 -10.05
N LYS A 14 -6.83 -9.43 -9.10
CA LYS A 14 -7.65 -10.60 -8.88
C LYS A 14 -8.61 -10.80 -10.05
N LYS A 15 -9.08 -12.05 -10.19
CA LYS A 15 -10.08 -12.40 -11.20
C LYS A 15 -11.37 -11.58 -11.02
N ARG A 16 -11.73 -11.27 -9.77
CA ARG A 16 -12.89 -10.45 -9.42
C ARG A 16 -12.48 -9.36 -8.45
N PRO A 17 -11.93 -8.25 -8.97
CA PRO A 17 -11.55 -7.14 -8.10
C PRO A 17 -12.75 -6.53 -7.38
N SER A 18 -12.50 -5.91 -6.23
CA SER A 18 -13.53 -5.20 -5.49
C SER A 18 -14.15 -4.09 -6.35
N PRO A 19 -15.49 -4.10 -6.55
CA PRO A 19 -16.16 -3.02 -7.30
C PRO A 19 -15.97 -1.64 -6.67
N GLY A 20 -15.97 -1.56 -5.35
CA GLY A 20 -15.75 -0.29 -4.65
C GLY A 20 -14.37 0.27 -4.92
N LEU A 21 -13.35 -0.59 -4.93
CA LEU A 21 -11.98 -0.19 -5.26
C LEU A 21 -11.89 0.34 -6.69
N LEU A 22 -12.47 -0.38 -7.65
CA LEU A 22 -12.43 0.03 -9.06
C LEU A 22 -13.14 1.38 -9.27
N THR A 23 -14.27 1.61 -8.62
CA THR A 23 -14.99 2.87 -8.68
C THR A 23 -14.12 4.02 -8.15
N ARG A 24 -13.50 3.84 -6.98
CA ARG A 24 -12.66 4.89 -6.39
C ARG A 24 -11.44 5.19 -7.27
N LEU A 25 -10.81 4.15 -7.85
CA LEU A 25 -9.65 4.34 -8.73
C LEU A 25 -10.01 5.15 -9.97
N THR A 26 -11.20 4.97 -10.51
CA THR A 26 -11.68 5.72 -11.67
C THR A 26 -11.83 7.21 -11.36
N ASP A 27 -12.20 7.54 -10.12
CA ASP A 27 -12.47 8.92 -9.71
C ASP A 27 -11.21 9.69 -9.29
N VAL A 28 -10.07 9.00 -9.10
CA VAL A 28 -8.83 9.62 -8.63
C VAL A 28 -7.85 9.78 -9.79
N PRO A 29 -7.39 11.02 -10.06
CA PRO A 29 -6.40 11.24 -11.12
C PRO A 29 -5.11 10.48 -10.86
N ARG A 30 -4.47 10.01 -11.94
CA ARG A 30 -3.20 9.28 -11.88
C ARG A 30 -2.13 10.00 -11.05
N LYS A 31 -2.02 11.31 -11.20
CA LYS A 31 -1.01 12.12 -10.48
C LYS A 31 -1.17 12.06 -8.96
N LYS A 32 -2.32 11.61 -8.46
CA LYS A 32 -2.60 11.46 -7.04
C LYS A 32 -2.44 10.03 -6.55
N GLN A 33 -2.07 9.09 -7.42
CA GLN A 33 -1.93 7.68 -7.10
C GLN A 33 -0.45 7.31 -7.00
N HIS A 34 -0.07 6.71 -5.89
CA HIS A 34 1.32 6.34 -5.60
C HIS A 34 1.41 4.92 -5.05
N ILE A 35 2.53 4.26 -5.33
CA ILE A 35 2.94 3.04 -4.63
C ILE A 35 4.36 3.23 -4.11
N SER A 36 4.74 2.41 -3.14
CA SER A 36 6.09 2.43 -2.61
C SER A 36 6.98 1.40 -3.30
N THR A 37 8.29 1.61 -3.25
CA THR A 37 9.26 0.59 -3.66
C THR A 37 9.17 -0.66 -2.80
N VAL A 38 8.72 -0.54 -1.55
CA VAL A 38 8.45 -1.69 -0.66
C VAL A 38 7.35 -2.57 -1.27
N THR A 39 6.27 -1.96 -1.73
CA THR A 39 5.19 -2.68 -2.42
C THR A 39 5.70 -3.37 -3.69
N ILE A 40 6.54 -2.70 -4.47
CA ILE A 40 7.16 -3.34 -5.65
C ILE A 40 7.93 -4.60 -5.23
N SER A 41 8.75 -4.50 -4.18
CA SER A 41 9.52 -5.64 -3.67
C SER A 41 8.62 -6.80 -3.26
N GLU A 42 7.53 -6.52 -2.57
CA GLU A 42 6.57 -7.55 -2.15
C GLU A 42 5.89 -8.23 -3.33
N ILE A 43 5.51 -7.45 -4.35
CA ILE A 43 4.89 -7.99 -5.57
C ILE A 43 5.88 -8.87 -6.34
N VAL A 44 7.11 -8.42 -6.50
CA VAL A 44 8.16 -9.18 -7.19
C VAL A 44 8.45 -10.48 -6.44
N TYR A 45 8.55 -10.41 -5.12
CA TYR A 45 8.73 -11.60 -4.29
C TYR A 45 7.59 -12.59 -4.50
N GLY A 46 6.34 -12.12 -4.45
CA GLY A 46 5.16 -12.96 -4.66
C GLY A 46 5.13 -13.57 -6.06
N ALA A 47 5.54 -12.80 -7.08
CA ALA A 47 5.62 -13.29 -8.45
C ALA A 47 6.57 -14.48 -8.57
N TYR A 48 7.78 -14.35 -8.03
CA TYR A 48 8.78 -15.42 -8.10
C TYR A 48 8.40 -16.65 -7.27
N LYS A 49 7.56 -16.50 -6.25
CA LYS A 49 7.04 -17.64 -5.50
C LYS A 49 5.86 -18.33 -6.17
N SER A 50 5.25 -17.72 -7.16
CA SER A 50 4.06 -18.23 -7.83
C SER A 50 4.42 -19.23 -8.94
N ASP A 51 3.40 -19.89 -9.48
CA ASP A 51 3.54 -20.79 -10.63
C ASP A 51 3.69 -20.04 -11.95
N ARG A 52 3.40 -18.72 -11.97
CA ARG A 52 3.42 -17.91 -13.19
C ARG A 52 4.14 -16.58 -12.97
N PRO A 53 5.46 -16.61 -12.69
CA PRO A 53 6.18 -15.39 -12.40
C PRO A 53 6.15 -14.37 -13.55
N GLU A 54 6.27 -14.82 -14.80
CA GLU A 54 6.25 -13.92 -15.96
C GLU A 54 4.93 -13.18 -16.10
N TYR A 55 3.83 -13.85 -15.81
CA TYR A 55 2.49 -13.25 -15.86
C TYR A 55 2.39 -12.10 -14.84
N HIS A 56 2.80 -12.33 -13.59
CA HIS A 56 2.74 -11.33 -12.54
C HIS A 56 3.73 -10.18 -12.78
N LEU A 57 4.94 -10.48 -13.23
CA LEU A 57 5.93 -9.46 -13.54
C LEU A 57 5.49 -8.60 -14.73
N SER A 58 4.86 -9.21 -15.74
CA SER A 58 4.32 -8.47 -16.86
C SER A 58 3.21 -7.51 -16.44
N ASN A 59 2.31 -7.95 -15.56
CA ASN A 59 1.26 -7.08 -15.00
C ASN A 59 1.87 -5.90 -14.26
N LEU A 60 2.90 -6.14 -13.48
CA LEU A 60 3.60 -5.09 -12.75
C LEU A 60 4.22 -4.07 -13.72
N GLN A 61 5.02 -4.54 -14.66
CA GLN A 61 5.81 -3.70 -15.55
C GLN A 61 4.97 -2.95 -16.60
N ASN A 62 3.98 -3.62 -17.16
CA ASN A 62 3.25 -3.09 -18.31
C ASN A 62 1.91 -2.43 -17.96
N ILE A 63 1.34 -2.76 -16.82
CA ILE A 63 0.03 -2.24 -16.42
C ILE A 63 0.15 -1.32 -15.20
N LEU A 64 0.74 -1.79 -14.12
CA LEU A 64 0.76 -1.04 -12.87
C LEU A 64 1.74 0.12 -12.89
N LEU A 65 3.02 -0.14 -13.15
CA LEU A 65 4.05 0.89 -13.03
C LEU A 65 3.80 2.11 -13.92
N PRO A 66 3.32 1.95 -15.17
CA PRO A 66 2.98 3.12 -15.99
C PRO A 66 1.78 3.92 -15.45
N ALA A 67 0.97 3.33 -14.58
CA ALA A 67 -0.27 3.95 -14.11
C ALA A 67 -0.15 4.68 -12.77
N VAL A 68 1.00 4.60 -12.08
CA VAL A 68 1.19 5.17 -10.75
C VAL A 68 2.51 5.90 -10.62
N ASN A 69 2.61 6.73 -9.59
CA ASN A 69 3.88 7.34 -9.19
C ASN A 69 4.55 6.45 -8.15
N ILE A 70 5.87 6.38 -8.17
CA ILE A 70 6.63 5.49 -7.29
C ILE A 70 7.39 6.34 -6.27
N LEU A 71 7.27 5.97 -4.99
CA LEU A 71 7.99 6.61 -3.88
C LEU A 71 8.90 5.61 -3.19
N GLY A 72 10.15 6.03 -2.92
CA GLY A 72 11.11 5.21 -2.21
C GLY A 72 11.11 5.43 -0.71
N PHE A 73 11.74 4.51 0.00
CA PHE A 73 12.00 4.65 1.43
C PHE A 73 13.28 5.47 1.59
N ASP A 74 13.13 6.79 1.60
CA ASP A 74 14.23 7.73 1.67
C ASP A 74 14.61 8.11 3.12
N SER A 75 15.52 9.07 3.29
CA SER A 75 15.99 9.49 4.61
C SER A 75 14.87 10.02 5.48
N LYS A 76 13.96 10.81 4.90
CA LYS A 76 12.83 11.37 5.64
C LYS A 76 11.90 10.27 6.13
N ALA A 77 11.57 9.31 5.28
CA ALA A 77 10.78 8.16 5.67
C ALA A 77 11.50 7.30 6.71
N ALA A 78 12.82 7.17 6.62
CA ALA A 78 13.61 6.42 7.58
C ALA A 78 13.53 7.03 8.99
N TYR A 79 13.60 8.34 9.12
CA TYR A 79 13.42 9.02 10.40
C TYR A 79 12.05 8.76 10.99
N VAL A 80 11.00 8.89 10.17
CA VAL A 80 9.63 8.61 10.60
C VAL A 80 9.51 7.15 11.06
N CYS A 81 10.08 6.24 10.29
CA CYS A 81 10.03 4.80 10.57
C CYS A 81 10.64 4.45 11.93
N GLY A 82 11.82 4.98 12.22
CA GLY A 82 12.47 4.75 13.50
C GLY A 82 11.63 5.22 14.67
N ARG A 83 11.01 6.39 14.53
CA ARG A 83 10.18 6.95 15.58
C ARG A 83 8.89 6.15 15.82
N ILE A 84 8.14 5.85 14.76
CA ILE A 84 6.88 5.10 14.93
C ILE A 84 7.15 3.67 15.39
N ARG A 85 8.25 3.06 14.96
CA ARG A 85 8.64 1.74 15.43
C ARG A 85 8.86 1.74 16.95
N ALA A 86 9.61 2.71 17.45
CA ALA A 86 9.86 2.84 18.87
C ALA A 86 8.56 3.07 19.67
N GLU A 87 7.69 3.94 19.17
CA GLU A 87 6.39 4.21 19.78
C GLU A 87 5.52 2.96 19.86
N LEU A 88 5.44 2.19 18.77
CA LEU A 88 4.61 0.98 18.73
C LEU A 88 5.15 -0.13 19.61
N GLU A 89 6.47 -0.30 19.68
CA GLU A 89 7.08 -1.29 20.57
C GLU A 89 6.84 -0.93 22.03
N LYS A 90 6.95 0.34 22.39
CA LYS A 90 6.64 0.80 23.76
C LYS A 90 5.17 0.58 24.13
N ALA A 91 4.27 0.72 23.16
CA ALA A 91 2.84 0.49 23.35
C ALA A 91 2.46 -0.99 23.35
N GLY A 92 3.39 -1.89 23.02
CA GLY A 92 3.12 -3.32 22.92
C GLY A 92 2.34 -3.72 21.67
N THR A 93 2.34 -2.87 20.63
CA THR A 93 1.61 -3.12 19.39
C THR A 93 2.52 -3.01 18.17
N PRO A 94 3.56 -3.86 18.06
CA PRO A 94 4.50 -3.78 16.95
C PRO A 94 3.85 -4.10 15.61
N LEU A 95 4.43 -3.57 14.53
CA LEU A 95 4.07 -3.90 13.15
C LEU A 95 5.24 -4.59 12.47
N ALA A 96 4.94 -5.38 11.43
CA ALA A 96 5.95 -5.92 10.55
C ALA A 96 6.76 -4.79 9.89
N LEU A 97 8.03 -5.04 9.59
CA LEU A 97 8.92 -4.01 9.06
C LEU A 97 8.41 -3.42 7.73
N ALA A 98 7.91 -4.25 6.83
CA ALA A 98 7.36 -3.76 5.56
C ALA A 98 6.21 -2.79 5.78
N ASP A 99 5.30 -3.09 6.71
CA ASP A 99 4.17 -2.22 7.04
C ASP A 99 4.65 -0.91 7.66
N LEU A 100 5.66 -0.97 8.53
CA LEU A 100 6.27 0.23 9.10
C LEU A 100 6.86 1.13 8.02
N GLU A 101 7.56 0.55 7.07
CA GLU A 101 8.18 1.29 5.98
C GLU A 101 7.13 1.94 5.08
N ILE A 102 6.07 1.22 4.72
CA ILE A 102 4.97 1.75 3.91
C ILE A 102 4.27 2.90 4.65
N ALA A 103 3.93 2.70 5.92
CA ALA A 103 3.32 3.75 6.73
C ALA A 103 4.21 5.00 6.82
N SER A 104 5.51 4.79 6.95
CA SER A 104 6.49 5.88 7.06
C SER A 104 6.59 6.70 5.78
N ILE A 105 6.54 6.04 4.62
CA ILE A 105 6.53 6.71 3.32
C ILE A 105 5.26 7.56 3.20
N ALA A 106 4.11 7.04 3.61
CA ALA A 106 2.86 7.79 3.58
C ALA A 106 2.94 9.03 4.47
N ILE A 107 3.39 8.90 5.70
CA ILE A 107 3.51 10.03 6.63
C ILE A 107 4.51 11.05 6.12
N ALA A 108 5.68 10.61 5.67
CA ALA A 108 6.73 11.50 5.19
C ALA A 108 6.31 12.33 3.98
N ASN A 109 5.36 11.85 3.19
CA ASN A 109 4.88 12.51 1.98
C ASN A 109 3.45 13.06 2.11
N ASP A 110 2.89 13.07 3.31
CA ASP A 110 1.52 13.54 3.59
C ASP A 110 0.47 12.84 2.72
N LEU A 111 0.61 11.53 2.55
CA LEU A 111 -0.30 10.73 1.75
C LEU A 111 -1.27 9.96 2.65
N ILE A 112 -2.48 9.77 2.13
CA ILE A 112 -3.46 8.85 2.73
C ILE A 112 -3.08 7.43 2.32
N LEU A 113 -2.93 6.53 3.29
CA LEU A 113 -2.67 5.13 3.00
C LEU A 113 -3.98 4.42 2.70
N VAL A 114 -4.07 3.84 1.50
CA VAL A 114 -5.22 3.03 1.10
C VAL A 114 -4.86 1.56 1.30
N THR A 115 -5.60 0.89 2.16
CA THR A 115 -5.32 -0.50 2.54
C THR A 115 -6.60 -1.21 2.96
N GLY A 116 -6.66 -2.51 2.78
CA GLY A 116 -7.69 -3.37 3.37
C GLY A 116 -7.40 -3.72 4.83
N ASN A 117 -6.17 -3.45 5.29
CA ASN A 117 -5.69 -3.86 6.60
C ASN A 117 -5.71 -2.70 7.60
N THR A 118 -6.84 -2.02 7.69
CA THR A 118 -6.99 -0.81 8.50
C THR A 118 -6.72 -1.04 9.98
N ARG A 119 -7.07 -2.23 10.49
CA ARG A 119 -6.85 -2.56 11.90
C ARG A 119 -5.38 -2.45 12.30
N HIS A 120 -4.47 -2.95 11.47
CA HIS A 120 -3.03 -2.88 11.74
C HIS A 120 -2.52 -1.44 11.71
N PHE A 121 -2.89 -0.71 10.68
CA PHE A 121 -2.37 0.64 10.47
C PHE A 121 -3.02 1.69 11.37
N SER A 122 -4.20 1.41 11.94
CA SER A 122 -4.85 2.32 12.89
C SER A 122 -4.03 2.52 14.17
N ARG A 123 -3.07 1.64 14.44
CA ARG A 123 -2.13 1.77 15.56
C ARG A 123 -1.15 2.92 15.40
N VAL A 124 -0.93 3.36 14.16
CA VAL A 124 0.04 4.41 13.84
C VAL A 124 -0.64 5.77 13.95
N SER A 125 -0.28 6.54 14.96
CA SER A 125 -0.78 7.90 15.14
C SER A 125 -0.38 8.78 13.97
N ARG A 126 -0.98 9.74 13.48
CA ARG A 126 -0.64 10.61 12.35
C ARG A 126 -0.85 9.98 10.98
N LEU A 127 -1.09 8.69 10.88
CA LEU A 127 -1.36 8.04 9.61
C LEU A 127 -2.85 8.13 9.33
N ILE A 128 -3.20 8.67 8.17
CA ILE A 128 -4.58 8.67 7.70
C ILE A 128 -4.75 7.44 6.82
N VAL A 129 -5.75 6.63 7.13
CA VAL A 129 -5.98 5.33 6.49
C VAL A 129 -7.39 5.29 5.91
N GLU A 130 -7.52 4.80 4.68
CA GLU A 130 -8.81 4.55 4.04
C GLU A 130 -8.86 3.13 3.50
N ASN A 131 -10.01 2.49 3.58
CA ASN A 131 -10.25 1.19 2.97
C ASN A 131 -11.20 1.35 1.79
N TRP A 132 -10.68 1.10 0.58
CA TRP A 132 -11.45 1.16 -0.65
C TRP A 132 -11.96 -0.21 -1.11
N ILE A 133 -11.44 -1.29 -0.48
CA ILE A 133 -11.84 -2.67 -0.80
C ILE A 133 -13.16 -3.00 -0.12
N GLU A 134 -13.40 -2.38 1.03
CA GLU A 134 -14.56 -2.71 1.84
C GLU A 134 -15.83 -2.56 1.03
N ASN A 135 -16.47 -3.68 0.81
CA ASN A 135 -17.82 -3.68 0.30
C ASN A 135 -18.71 -3.25 1.44
N ASN A 136 -19.27 -2.06 1.34
CA ASN A 136 -20.49 -1.78 2.04
C ASN A 136 -21.52 -2.75 1.51
N THR A 137 -21.50 -3.96 2.03
CA THR A 137 -22.53 -4.92 1.73
C THR A 137 -23.80 -4.29 2.28
N PRO A 138 -24.73 -3.93 1.46
CA PRO A 138 -26.02 -3.47 1.97
C PRO A 138 -26.60 -4.62 2.77
N VAL A 139 -26.86 -4.33 3.97
CA VAL A 139 -27.56 -5.27 4.83
C VAL A 139 -28.97 -5.45 4.29
#